data_e4297e50ec921f06c581a8b077c124ae
#
_entry.id   e4297e50ec921f06c581a8b077c124ae
#
_cell.length_a   1.000
_cell.length_b   1.000
_cell.length_c   1.000
_cell.angle_alpha   90.00
_cell.angle_beta   90.00
_cell.angle_gamma   90.00
#
_symmetry.space_group_name_H-M   'P 1'
#
loop_
_entity.id
_entity.type
_entity.pdbx_description
1 polymer ?
#
loop_
_entity_poly.entity_id
_entity_poly.type
_entity_poly.pdbx_seq_one_letter_code
_entity_poly.pdbx_strand_id
1 'polypeptide(L)'
;MAYNIPDSYKNQTPAPRLDKATLNKMAWRSIFLQSSFNYERMQAGGWLYGILPGLEKIHTDKDDLAASMSHNLEFFNTHPFLVTFVMGIVLSLEQNKADIPTIRAVRVAAMGPLGGIGDALFWFTLVPIVAGISSDFALKGSIAGPLLFLAVFNIFQFAIRYWLMHWSYNLGTDAIGIFTANAKEFTRAASILGVFVVGALTSLYGGTKLGIQIANGEKPIVIQAILDGVLPKLIPLGITLGLYYLLARKKWTPLRCIVLLLVAGIGLAFLGNLLGVKFWG
;
A
#
# COMPACT_ATOMS: atom_id res chain seq x y z
N MET A 1 31.41 4.21 16.16
CA MET A 1 30.78 5.00 17.24
C MET A 1 29.39 5.40 16.76
N ALA A 2 28.34 5.14 17.54
CA ALA A 2 27.01 5.66 17.22
C ALA A 2 27.05 7.19 17.34
N TYR A 3 26.59 7.91 16.33
CA TYR A 3 26.47 9.36 16.39
C TYR A 3 25.42 9.72 17.45
N ASN A 4 25.82 10.54 18.43
CA ASN A 4 24.89 10.99 19.47
C ASN A 4 24.02 12.11 18.89
N ILE A 5 22.77 11.81 18.59
CA ILE A 5 21.82 12.77 18.03
C ILE A 5 21.39 13.73 19.14
N PRO A 6 21.61 15.06 19.00
CA PRO A 6 21.17 16.02 20.00
C PRO A 6 19.63 16.15 20.00
N ASP A 7 19.07 16.74 21.06
CA ASP A 7 17.62 17.00 21.13
C ASP A 7 17.21 18.24 20.32
N SER A 8 18.14 19.14 20.04
CA SER A 8 17.87 20.37 19.28
C SER A 8 19.03 20.76 18.39
N TYR A 9 18.75 21.53 17.34
CA TYR A 9 19.75 22.09 16.46
C TYR A 9 20.51 23.24 17.14
N LYS A 10 21.76 23.45 16.76
CA LYS A 10 22.56 24.59 17.23
C LYS A 10 21.99 25.91 16.74
N ASN A 11 21.66 25.97 15.46
CA ASN A 11 21.00 27.14 14.85
C ASN A 11 19.48 27.00 14.98
N GLN A 12 18.86 27.79 15.85
CA GLN A 12 17.43 27.83 16.12
C GLN A 12 16.68 28.84 15.23
N THR A 13 17.39 29.56 14.35
CA THR A 13 16.74 30.53 13.46
C THR A 13 15.98 29.79 12.37
N PRO A 14 14.65 30.02 12.21
CA PRO A 14 13.89 29.42 11.13
C PRO A 14 14.52 29.70 9.77
N ALA A 15 14.58 28.66 8.93
CA ALA A 15 15.13 28.78 7.60
C ALA A 15 14.10 29.42 6.64
N PRO A 16 14.55 30.06 5.56
CA PRO A 16 13.66 30.53 4.50
C PRO A 16 12.84 29.40 3.89
N ARG A 17 11.66 29.72 3.38
CA ARG A 17 10.80 28.72 2.71
C ARG A 17 11.51 28.10 1.50
N LEU A 18 11.35 26.80 1.36
CA LEU A 18 11.87 26.07 0.21
C LEU A 18 11.12 26.48 -1.06
N ASP A 19 11.86 26.64 -2.14
CA ASP A 19 11.31 26.93 -3.46
C ASP A 19 10.61 25.73 -4.09
N LYS A 20 9.73 25.98 -5.05
CA LYS A 20 8.99 24.95 -5.76
C LYS A 20 9.89 23.94 -6.49
N ALA A 21 11.04 24.39 -6.99
CA ALA A 21 11.99 23.52 -7.68
C ALA A 21 12.58 22.48 -6.75
N THR A 22 12.91 22.86 -5.52
CA THR A 22 13.41 21.94 -4.48
C THR A 22 12.32 20.94 -4.07
N LEU A 23 11.08 21.39 -3.83
CA LEU A 23 9.96 20.49 -3.51
C LEU A 23 9.71 19.49 -4.65
N ASN A 24 9.73 19.94 -5.90
CA ASN A 24 9.58 19.07 -7.07
C ASN A 24 10.73 18.07 -7.19
N LYS A 25 11.98 18.49 -6.93
CA LYS A 25 13.15 17.61 -6.91
C LYS A 25 13.00 16.48 -5.87
N MET A 26 12.47 16.83 -4.69
CA MET A 26 12.23 15.83 -3.63
C MET A 26 11.06 14.91 -3.98
N ALA A 27 9.96 15.43 -4.55
CA ALA A 27 8.86 14.61 -5.06
C ALA A 27 9.34 13.61 -6.11
N TRP A 28 10.23 14.03 -7.04
CA TRP A 28 10.87 13.13 -8.00
C TRP A 28 11.76 12.09 -7.31
N ARG A 29 12.65 12.52 -6.40
CA ARG A 29 13.55 11.60 -5.66
C ARG A 29 12.79 10.58 -4.80
N SER A 30 11.56 10.89 -4.39
CA SER A 30 10.72 9.96 -3.62
C SER A 30 10.38 8.66 -4.37
N ILE A 31 10.56 8.60 -5.69
CA ILE A 31 10.43 7.38 -6.51
C ILE A 31 11.42 6.31 -6.05
N PHE A 32 12.60 6.74 -5.61
CA PHE A 32 13.67 5.87 -5.14
C PHE A 32 13.55 5.48 -3.66
N LEU A 33 12.38 5.67 -3.04
CA LEU A 33 12.14 5.38 -1.62
C LEU A 33 12.57 3.95 -1.23
N GLN A 34 12.33 2.99 -2.10
CA GLN A 34 12.58 1.56 -1.84
C GLN A 34 13.90 1.04 -2.44
N SER A 35 14.71 1.88 -3.10
CA SER A 35 15.93 1.43 -3.79
C SER A 35 17.01 0.87 -2.87
N SER A 36 17.00 1.24 -1.57
CA SER A 36 17.91 0.72 -0.54
C SER A 36 17.18 -0.01 0.59
N PHE A 37 16.06 -0.65 0.27
CA PHE A 37 15.22 -1.36 1.24
C PHE A 37 15.98 -2.48 1.94
N ASN A 38 15.86 -2.56 3.26
CA ASN A 38 16.46 -3.60 4.08
C ASN A 38 15.60 -3.88 5.32
N TYR A 39 15.81 -5.03 5.99
CA TYR A 39 14.99 -5.43 7.14
C TYR A 39 15.26 -4.64 8.41
N GLU A 40 16.45 -4.00 8.56
CA GLU A 40 16.80 -3.25 9.76
C GLU A 40 16.10 -1.89 9.81
N ARG A 41 16.12 -1.14 8.69
CA ARG A 41 15.64 0.25 8.63
C ARG A 41 14.58 0.49 7.56
N MET A 42 14.15 -0.53 6.88
CA MET A 42 13.15 -0.53 5.81
C MET A 42 13.49 0.49 4.70
N GLN A 43 12.77 1.58 4.62
CA GLN A 43 12.88 2.60 3.57
C GLN A 43 13.80 3.77 3.93
N ALA A 44 14.49 3.75 5.08
CA ALA A 44 15.21 4.91 5.61
C ALA A 44 16.25 5.52 4.67
N GLY A 45 17.00 4.71 3.93
CA GLY A 45 17.98 5.22 2.95
C GLY A 45 17.32 5.99 1.80
N GLY A 46 16.25 5.44 1.23
CA GLY A 46 15.48 6.13 0.19
C GLY A 46 14.73 7.35 0.70
N TRP A 47 14.25 7.30 1.94
CA TRP A 47 13.68 8.46 2.63
C TRP A 47 14.69 9.61 2.72
N LEU A 48 15.88 9.35 3.28
CA LEU A 48 16.92 10.39 3.37
C LEU A 48 17.32 10.89 1.99
N TYR A 49 17.52 10.02 0.99
CA TYR A 49 17.83 10.43 -0.37
C TYR A 49 16.77 11.38 -0.94
N GLY A 50 15.49 11.10 -0.65
CA GLY A 50 14.37 11.91 -1.12
C GLY A 50 14.33 13.30 -0.48
N ILE A 51 14.49 13.39 0.86
CA ILE A 51 14.32 14.62 1.62
C ILE A 51 15.61 15.49 1.65
N LEU A 52 16.77 14.91 1.37
CA LEU A 52 18.08 15.55 1.50
C LEU A 52 18.19 16.92 0.83
N PRO A 53 17.69 17.15 -0.41
CA PRO A 53 17.80 18.48 -1.03
C PRO A 53 17.13 19.60 -0.24
N GLY A 54 16.09 19.30 0.52
CA GLY A 54 15.46 20.23 1.43
C GLY A 54 16.27 20.46 2.69
N LEU A 55 16.80 19.39 3.29
CA LEU A 55 17.63 19.47 4.49
C LEU A 55 18.89 20.29 4.26
N GLU A 56 19.57 20.12 3.12
CA GLU A 56 20.75 20.89 2.73
C GLU A 56 20.49 22.40 2.63
N LYS A 57 19.27 22.80 2.25
CA LYS A 57 18.86 24.22 2.19
C LYS A 57 18.45 24.77 3.56
N ILE A 58 17.88 23.92 4.42
CA ILE A 58 17.40 24.29 5.76
C ILE A 58 18.57 24.40 6.74
N HIS A 59 19.52 23.46 6.67
CA HIS A 59 20.63 23.37 7.60
C HIS A 59 21.95 23.75 6.90
N THR A 60 22.36 25.00 7.08
CA THR A 60 23.63 25.51 6.55
C THR A 60 24.83 25.17 7.44
N ASP A 61 24.58 24.91 8.73
CA ASP A 61 25.58 24.37 9.66
C ASP A 61 25.76 22.87 9.42
N LYS A 62 27.04 22.43 9.36
CA LYS A 62 27.37 21.03 9.05
C LYS A 62 26.98 20.06 10.16
N ASP A 63 27.05 20.50 11.42
CA ASP A 63 26.69 19.63 12.55
C ASP A 63 25.17 19.46 12.63
N ASP A 64 24.40 20.54 12.38
CA ASP A 64 22.94 20.50 12.30
C ASP A 64 22.47 19.64 11.13
N LEU A 65 23.11 19.76 9.97
CA LEU A 65 22.82 18.89 8.84
C LEU A 65 23.12 17.42 9.15
N ALA A 66 24.27 17.15 9.79
CA ALA A 66 24.63 15.79 10.19
C ALA A 66 23.64 15.21 11.22
N ALA A 67 23.18 16.02 12.19
CA ALA A 67 22.15 15.63 13.15
C ALA A 67 20.84 15.31 12.45
N SER A 68 20.38 16.18 11.54
CA SER A 68 19.17 15.96 10.75
C SER A 68 19.27 14.71 9.88
N MET A 69 20.37 14.52 9.14
CA MET A 69 20.58 13.30 8.35
C MET A 69 20.58 12.04 9.21
N SER A 70 21.17 12.09 10.41
CA SER A 70 21.29 10.93 11.30
C SER A 70 19.93 10.45 11.80
N HIS A 71 19.07 11.34 12.29
CA HIS A 71 17.73 10.93 12.73
C HIS A 71 16.82 10.57 11.55
N ASN A 72 17.04 11.14 10.37
CA ASN A 72 16.31 10.77 9.16
C ASN A 72 16.74 9.42 8.56
N LEU A 73 17.86 8.83 9.01
CA LEU A 73 18.27 7.45 8.69
C LEU A 73 17.70 6.38 9.64
N GLU A 74 16.89 6.76 10.62
CA GLU A 74 16.22 5.80 11.49
C GLU A 74 15.13 5.04 10.74
N PHE A 75 14.63 3.97 11.36
CA PHE A 75 13.56 3.14 10.81
C PHE A 75 12.41 3.99 10.24
N PHE A 76 12.07 3.72 9.00
CA PHE A 76 10.96 4.35 8.31
C PHE A 76 10.31 3.38 7.31
N ASN A 77 8.99 3.24 7.36
CA ASN A 77 8.25 2.42 6.42
C ASN A 77 6.82 2.94 6.25
N THR A 78 6.48 3.34 5.03
CA THR A 78 5.14 3.82 4.67
C THR A 78 4.82 3.47 3.22
N HIS A 79 3.58 3.77 2.79
CA HIS A 79 3.22 3.54 1.39
C HIS A 79 4.01 4.47 0.45
N PRO A 80 4.68 3.91 -0.60
CA PRO A 80 5.61 4.68 -1.43
C PRO A 80 5.01 5.89 -2.12
N PHE A 81 3.72 5.85 -2.51
CA PHE A 81 3.08 6.94 -3.25
C PHE A 81 2.56 8.07 -2.35
N LEU A 82 2.42 7.81 -1.04
CA LEU A 82 1.99 8.80 -0.06
C LEU A 82 3.16 9.39 0.76
N VAL A 83 4.37 8.92 0.55
CA VAL A 83 5.56 9.34 1.33
C VAL A 83 5.80 10.85 1.29
N THR A 84 5.48 11.51 0.19
CA THR A 84 5.67 12.95 0.01
C THR A 84 4.82 13.79 0.95
N PHE A 85 3.71 13.25 1.44
CA PHE A 85 2.93 13.87 2.52
C PHE A 85 3.75 13.97 3.81
N VAL A 86 4.41 12.90 4.21
CA VAL A 86 5.27 12.91 5.41
C VAL A 86 6.48 13.80 5.19
N MET A 87 7.08 13.77 3.98
CA MET A 87 8.21 14.63 3.63
C MET A 87 7.87 16.11 3.80
N GLY A 88 6.72 16.56 3.30
CA GLY A 88 6.31 17.97 3.40
C GLY A 88 6.14 18.40 4.86
N ILE A 89 5.51 17.60 5.70
CA ILE A 89 5.33 17.90 7.12
C ILE A 89 6.69 17.97 7.84
N VAL A 90 7.55 16.95 7.65
CA VAL A 90 8.86 16.90 8.28
C VAL A 90 9.70 18.11 7.87
N LEU A 91 9.71 18.47 6.59
CA LEU A 91 10.43 19.67 6.10
C LEU A 91 9.93 20.96 6.72
N SER A 92 8.61 21.10 6.95
CA SER A 92 8.07 22.26 7.66
C SER A 92 8.56 22.35 9.10
N LEU A 93 8.63 21.20 9.80
CA LEU A 93 9.18 21.16 11.15
C LEU A 93 10.69 21.47 11.17
N GLU A 94 11.46 20.88 10.26
CA GLU A 94 12.88 21.14 10.08
C GLU A 94 13.15 22.63 9.80
N GLN A 95 12.35 23.23 8.91
CA GLN A 95 12.44 24.64 8.56
C GLN A 95 12.21 25.56 9.77
N ASN A 96 11.24 25.23 10.60
CA ASN A 96 10.93 25.96 11.83
C ASN A 96 11.83 25.60 13.02
N LYS A 97 12.85 24.76 12.81
CA LYS A 97 13.81 24.34 13.82
C LYS A 97 13.12 23.70 15.05
N ALA A 98 12.07 22.92 14.82
CA ALA A 98 11.45 22.14 15.87
C ALA A 98 12.49 21.20 16.52
N ASP A 99 12.27 20.82 17.77
CA ASP A 99 13.12 19.85 18.46
C ASP A 99 13.12 18.49 17.74
N ILE A 100 14.26 17.84 17.71
CA ILE A 100 14.46 16.58 16.98
C ILE A 100 13.51 15.47 17.48
N PRO A 101 13.26 15.30 18.80
CA PRO A 101 12.26 14.35 19.29
C PRO A 101 10.88 14.57 18.71
N THR A 102 10.42 15.83 18.58
CA THR A 102 9.13 16.15 17.95
C THR A 102 9.10 15.77 16.47
N ILE A 103 10.14 16.10 15.70
CA ILE A 103 10.26 15.71 14.28
C ILE A 103 10.17 14.19 14.12
N ARG A 104 10.90 13.45 14.96
CA ARG A 104 10.89 11.97 14.98
C ARG A 104 9.51 11.42 15.32
N ALA A 105 8.88 11.93 16.38
CA ALA A 105 7.56 11.49 16.81
C ALA A 105 6.49 11.68 15.72
N VAL A 106 6.50 12.81 15.03
CA VAL A 106 5.59 13.11 13.93
C VAL A 106 5.83 12.18 12.74
N ARG A 107 7.09 11.97 12.35
CA ARG A 107 7.44 11.04 11.28
C ARG A 107 6.94 9.63 11.58
N VAL A 108 7.14 9.13 12.81
CA VAL A 108 6.69 7.81 13.25
C VAL A 108 5.16 7.73 13.30
N ALA A 109 4.49 8.77 13.84
CA ALA A 109 3.04 8.78 13.93
C ALA A 109 2.34 8.77 12.56
N ALA A 110 2.95 9.38 11.54
CA ALA A 110 2.39 9.46 10.20
C ALA A 110 2.60 8.17 9.36
N MET A 111 3.72 7.43 9.57
CA MET A 111 4.09 6.35 8.67
C MET A 111 3.13 5.17 8.67
N GLY A 112 2.62 4.74 9.82
CA GLY A 112 1.73 3.58 9.94
C GLY A 112 0.36 3.77 9.26
N PRO A 113 -0.40 4.82 9.64
CA PRO A 113 -1.69 5.12 9.01
C PRO A 113 -1.59 5.31 7.50
N LEU A 114 -0.57 6.02 7.01
CA LEU A 114 -0.37 6.22 5.57
C LEU A 114 -0.01 4.91 4.84
N GLY A 115 0.67 3.98 5.49
CA GLY A 115 0.89 2.65 4.98
C GLY A 115 -0.44 1.96 4.66
N GLY A 116 -1.32 1.85 5.65
CA GLY A 116 -2.63 1.20 5.50
C GLY A 116 -3.58 1.91 4.51
N ILE A 117 -3.64 3.24 4.55
CA ILE A 117 -4.44 4.04 3.60
C ILE A 117 -3.92 3.84 2.17
N GLY A 118 -2.61 3.90 2.00
CA GLY A 118 -1.99 3.75 0.69
C GLY A 118 -2.22 2.36 0.10
N ASP A 119 -2.08 1.30 0.89
CA ASP A 119 -2.34 -0.07 0.46
C ASP A 119 -3.80 -0.24 0.00
N ALA A 120 -4.76 0.29 0.76
CA ALA A 120 -6.17 0.23 0.39
C ALA A 120 -6.46 0.99 -0.91
N LEU A 121 -5.92 2.20 -1.08
CA LEU A 121 -6.17 3.03 -2.25
C LEU A 121 -5.47 2.52 -3.52
N PHE A 122 -4.21 2.11 -3.40
CA PHE A 122 -3.41 1.73 -4.57
C PHE A 122 -3.50 0.25 -4.87
N TRP A 123 -3.10 -0.61 -3.90
CA TRP A 123 -2.99 -2.05 -4.15
C TRP A 123 -4.33 -2.77 -4.19
N PHE A 124 -5.29 -2.35 -3.36
CA PHE A 124 -6.61 -2.99 -3.32
C PHE A 124 -7.69 -2.27 -4.12
N THR A 125 -7.44 -1.07 -4.64
CA THR A 125 -8.43 -0.32 -5.43
C THR A 125 -7.91 0.04 -6.81
N LEU A 126 -6.93 0.94 -6.92
CA LEU A 126 -6.50 1.50 -8.21
C LEU A 126 -5.92 0.41 -9.13
N VAL A 127 -4.99 -0.40 -8.63
CA VAL A 127 -4.33 -1.45 -9.44
C VAL A 127 -5.35 -2.45 -9.97
N PRO A 128 -6.24 -3.06 -9.16
CA PRO A 128 -7.22 -4.02 -9.67
C PRO A 128 -8.19 -3.43 -10.68
N ILE A 129 -8.67 -2.21 -10.46
CA ILE A 129 -9.59 -1.54 -11.38
C ILE A 129 -8.93 -1.31 -12.73
N VAL A 130 -7.75 -0.69 -12.72
CA VAL A 130 -7.03 -0.38 -13.97
C VAL A 130 -6.56 -1.65 -14.67
N ALA A 131 -6.09 -2.65 -13.90
CA ALA A 131 -5.71 -3.95 -14.46
C ALA A 131 -6.91 -4.67 -15.08
N GLY A 132 -8.08 -4.67 -14.43
CA GLY A 132 -9.29 -5.28 -14.94
C GLY A 132 -9.73 -4.68 -16.28
N ILE A 133 -9.76 -3.35 -16.38
CA ILE A 133 -10.07 -2.66 -17.65
C ILE A 133 -9.00 -2.96 -18.70
N SER A 134 -7.73 -2.89 -18.34
CA SER A 134 -6.60 -3.09 -19.27
C SER A 134 -6.53 -4.52 -19.79
N SER A 135 -6.87 -5.51 -18.95
CA SER A 135 -6.85 -6.93 -19.33
C SER A 135 -7.87 -7.27 -20.42
N ASP A 136 -9.04 -6.61 -20.43
CA ASP A 136 -10.05 -6.81 -21.48
C ASP A 136 -9.49 -6.42 -22.88
N PHE A 137 -8.78 -5.29 -22.95
CA PHE A 137 -8.09 -4.90 -24.19
C PHE A 137 -6.98 -5.87 -24.58
N ALA A 138 -6.19 -6.33 -23.60
CA ALA A 138 -5.10 -7.26 -23.86
C ALA A 138 -5.60 -8.63 -24.34
N LEU A 139 -6.70 -9.15 -23.77
CA LEU A 139 -7.33 -10.40 -24.19
C LEU A 139 -7.85 -10.32 -25.64
N LYS A 140 -8.21 -9.13 -26.12
CA LYS A 140 -8.57 -8.86 -27.51
C LYS A 140 -7.36 -8.67 -28.44
N GLY A 141 -6.14 -8.92 -27.94
CA GLY A 141 -4.90 -8.78 -28.70
C GLY A 141 -4.42 -7.33 -28.90
N SER A 142 -5.01 -6.36 -28.16
CA SER A 142 -4.64 -4.96 -28.28
C SER A 142 -3.52 -4.55 -27.33
N ILE A 143 -2.43 -3.98 -27.87
CA ILE A 143 -1.34 -3.40 -27.09
C ILE A 143 -1.79 -2.17 -26.26
N ALA A 144 -2.96 -1.61 -26.55
CA ALA A 144 -3.53 -0.52 -25.79
C ALA A 144 -3.78 -0.92 -24.31
N GLY A 145 -4.02 -2.20 -24.00
CA GLY A 145 -4.23 -2.68 -22.64
C GLY A 145 -3.04 -2.37 -21.71
N PRO A 146 -1.85 -2.91 -21.94
CA PRO A 146 -0.64 -2.61 -21.16
C PRO A 146 -0.30 -1.12 -21.11
N LEU A 147 -0.43 -0.41 -22.25
CA LEU A 147 -0.16 1.03 -22.30
C LEU A 147 -1.14 1.85 -21.46
N LEU A 148 -2.43 1.49 -21.49
CA LEU A 148 -3.46 2.11 -20.63
C LEU A 148 -3.15 1.93 -19.16
N PHE A 149 -2.78 0.70 -18.74
CA PHE A 149 -2.39 0.43 -17.36
C PHE A 149 -1.23 1.31 -16.91
N LEU A 150 -0.15 1.32 -17.69
CA LEU A 150 1.05 2.11 -17.37
C LEU A 150 0.73 3.62 -17.35
N ALA A 151 -0.02 4.11 -18.32
CA ALA A 151 -0.35 5.54 -18.39
C ALA A 151 -1.21 5.98 -17.20
N VAL A 152 -2.34 5.31 -16.97
CA VAL A 152 -3.29 5.70 -15.90
C VAL A 152 -2.63 5.58 -14.54
N PHE A 153 -1.97 4.45 -14.26
CA PHE A 153 -1.34 4.23 -12.98
C PHE A 153 -0.22 5.25 -12.68
N ASN A 154 0.65 5.51 -13.66
CA ASN A 154 1.75 6.46 -13.48
C ASN A 154 1.27 7.91 -13.38
N ILE A 155 0.32 8.33 -14.22
CA ILE A 155 -0.27 9.68 -14.12
C ILE A 155 -0.83 9.90 -12.71
N PHE A 156 -1.61 8.95 -12.20
CA PHE A 156 -2.24 9.06 -10.89
C PHE A 156 -1.21 9.10 -9.75
N GLN A 157 -0.23 8.20 -9.76
CA GLN A 157 0.77 8.16 -8.68
C GLN A 157 1.69 9.39 -8.68
N PHE A 158 2.07 9.92 -9.86
CA PHE A 158 2.86 11.15 -9.95
C PHE A 158 2.06 12.36 -9.51
N ALA A 159 0.82 12.50 -9.97
CA ALA A 159 -0.05 13.61 -9.58
C ALA A 159 -0.21 13.69 -8.05
N ILE A 160 -0.46 12.54 -7.39
CA ILE A 160 -0.57 12.47 -5.94
C ILE A 160 0.74 12.85 -5.25
N ARG A 161 1.91 12.35 -5.71
CA ARG A 161 3.21 12.66 -5.12
C ARG A 161 3.49 14.16 -5.12
N TYR A 162 3.32 14.81 -6.28
CA TYR A 162 3.57 16.23 -6.40
C TYR A 162 2.56 17.06 -5.60
N TRP A 163 1.29 16.71 -5.70
CA TRP A 163 0.24 17.42 -4.96
C TRP A 163 0.44 17.31 -3.45
N LEU A 164 0.68 16.11 -2.92
CA LEU A 164 0.89 15.89 -1.48
C LEU A 164 2.13 16.61 -0.96
N MET A 165 3.25 16.64 -1.72
CA MET A 165 4.46 17.36 -1.32
C MET A 165 4.17 18.85 -1.09
N HIS A 166 3.54 19.50 -2.05
CA HIS A 166 3.24 20.93 -1.94
C HIS A 166 2.17 21.22 -0.89
N TRP A 167 1.13 20.41 -0.85
CA TRP A 167 0.02 20.59 0.06
C TRP A 167 0.46 20.42 1.52
N SER A 168 1.14 19.33 1.87
CA SER A 168 1.57 19.07 3.24
C SER A 168 2.67 20.03 3.72
N TYR A 169 3.59 20.43 2.85
CA TYR A 169 4.60 21.42 3.17
C TYR A 169 3.98 22.80 3.47
N ASN A 170 2.95 23.22 2.71
CA ASN A 170 2.26 24.48 2.93
C ASN A 170 1.38 24.49 4.19
N LEU A 171 0.76 23.36 4.51
CA LEU A 171 -0.01 23.19 5.75
C LEU A 171 0.89 23.14 6.98
N GLY A 172 2.12 22.67 6.83
CA GLY A 172 3.09 22.61 7.92
C GLY A 172 2.58 21.81 9.11
N THR A 173 2.74 22.35 10.32
CA THR A 173 2.31 21.72 11.56
C THR A 173 0.80 21.57 11.68
N ASP A 174 0.00 22.41 11.01
CA ASP A 174 -1.46 22.28 11.00
C ASP A 174 -1.92 20.97 10.35
N ALA A 175 -1.14 20.47 9.36
CA ALA A 175 -1.41 19.17 8.74
C ALA A 175 -1.38 18.02 9.75
N ILE A 176 -0.55 18.11 10.78
CA ILE A 176 -0.44 17.08 11.82
C ILE A 176 -1.71 17.05 12.65
N GLY A 177 -2.19 18.23 13.07
CA GLY A 177 -3.43 18.35 13.82
C GLY A 177 -4.62 17.78 13.07
N ILE A 178 -4.78 18.16 11.81
CA ILE A 178 -5.85 17.67 10.93
C ILE A 178 -5.72 16.16 10.69
N PHE A 179 -4.50 15.68 10.41
CA PHE A 179 -4.26 14.28 10.14
C PHE A 179 -4.44 13.39 11.38
N THR A 180 -3.88 13.78 12.52
CA THR A 180 -4.02 13.00 13.77
C THR A 180 -5.45 13.01 14.30
N ALA A 181 -6.16 14.14 14.22
CA ALA A 181 -7.56 14.22 14.59
C ALA A 181 -8.45 13.32 13.72
N ASN A 182 -8.14 13.19 12.43
CA ASN A 182 -8.95 12.45 11.47
C ASN A 182 -8.34 11.10 11.05
N ALA A 183 -7.16 10.73 11.54
CA ALA A 183 -6.44 9.51 11.12
C ALA A 183 -7.29 8.24 11.32
N LYS A 184 -8.08 8.18 12.40
CA LYS A 184 -8.98 7.07 12.69
C LYS A 184 -10.11 6.97 11.66
N GLU A 185 -10.69 8.09 11.26
CA GLU A 185 -11.75 8.14 10.25
C GLU A 185 -11.20 7.81 8.86
N PHE A 186 -10.04 8.34 8.49
CA PHE A 186 -9.35 7.97 7.24
C PHE A 186 -9.03 6.49 7.18
N THR A 187 -8.47 5.91 8.25
CA THR A 187 -8.17 4.48 8.32
C THR A 187 -9.45 3.63 8.23
N ARG A 188 -10.52 4.06 8.87
CA ARG A 188 -11.83 3.39 8.81
C ARG A 188 -12.41 3.45 7.40
N ALA A 189 -12.43 4.61 6.76
CA ALA A 189 -12.90 4.78 5.39
C ALA A 189 -12.09 3.93 4.38
N ALA A 190 -10.75 3.97 4.49
CA ALA A 190 -9.87 3.15 3.67
C ALA A 190 -10.09 1.64 3.90
N SER A 191 -10.33 1.22 5.15
CA SER A 191 -10.63 -0.19 5.47
C SER A 191 -11.96 -0.64 4.87
N ILE A 192 -12.99 0.19 4.93
CA ILE A 192 -14.30 -0.09 4.30
C ILE A 192 -14.13 -0.25 2.79
N LEU A 193 -13.41 0.68 2.15
CA LEU A 193 -13.11 0.60 0.72
C LEU A 193 -12.31 -0.66 0.39
N GLY A 194 -11.28 -0.99 1.18
CA GLY A 194 -10.49 -2.20 1.01
C GLY A 194 -11.33 -3.48 1.09
N VAL A 195 -12.22 -3.59 2.08
CA VAL A 195 -13.14 -4.75 2.21
C VAL A 195 -14.09 -4.83 1.02
N PHE A 196 -14.63 -3.71 0.57
CA PHE A 196 -15.49 -3.66 -0.62
C PHE A 196 -14.74 -4.17 -1.87
N VAL A 197 -13.50 -3.71 -2.08
CA VAL A 197 -12.68 -4.15 -3.21
C VAL A 197 -12.31 -5.63 -3.10
N VAL A 198 -11.97 -6.15 -1.92
CA VAL A 198 -11.73 -7.58 -1.71
C VAL A 198 -12.97 -8.41 -2.08
N GLY A 199 -14.17 -7.94 -1.72
CA GLY A 199 -15.42 -8.57 -2.14
C GLY A 199 -15.59 -8.58 -3.67
N ALA A 200 -15.33 -7.46 -4.33
CA ALA A 200 -15.37 -7.35 -5.79
C ALA A 200 -14.34 -8.27 -6.46
N LEU A 201 -13.09 -8.32 -5.94
CA LEU A 201 -12.04 -9.23 -6.44
C LEU A 201 -12.42 -10.70 -6.26
N THR A 202 -13.01 -11.06 -5.12
CA THR A 202 -13.52 -12.42 -4.88
C THR A 202 -14.57 -12.80 -5.91
N SER A 203 -15.44 -11.88 -6.28
CA SER A 203 -16.46 -12.10 -7.32
C SER A 203 -15.87 -12.19 -8.73
N LEU A 204 -14.94 -11.31 -9.07
CA LEU A 204 -14.36 -11.23 -10.43
C LEU A 204 -13.36 -12.37 -10.70
N TYR A 205 -12.44 -12.58 -9.75
CA TYR A 205 -11.31 -13.52 -9.92
C TYR A 205 -11.51 -14.86 -9.20
N GLY A 206 -12.53 -14.98 -8.35
CA GLY A 206 -12.90 -16.24 -7.72
C GLY A 206 -13.44 -17.21 -8.78
N GLY A 207 -12.53 -17.88 -9.49
CA GLY A 207 -12.85 -18.80 -10.59
C GLY A 207 -13.25 -20.21 -10.15
N THR A 208 -13.21 -20.52 -8.85
CA THR A 208 -13.47 -21.85 -8.33
C THR A 208 -14.94 -22.25 -8.56
N LYS A 209 -15.14 -23.29 -9.35
CA LYS A 209 -16.46 -23.87 -9.66
C LYS A 209 -16.46 -25.34 -9.29
N LEU A 210 -17.60 -25.87 -8.89
CA LEU A 210 -17.78 -27.32 -8.72
C LEU A 210 -18.02 -27.98 -10.07
N GLY A 211 -17.20 -29.00 -10.35
CA GLY A 211 -17.39 -29.85 -11.53
C GLY A 211 -18.36 -31.02 -11.30
N ILE A 212 -18.97 -31.11 -10.11
CA ILE A 212 -19.84 -32.25 -9.73
C ILE A 212 -21.16 -32.19 -10.52
N GLN A 213 -21.47 -33.30 -11.17
CA GLN A 213 -22.72 -33.52 -11.90
C GLN A 213 -23.40 -34.78 -11.38
N ILE A 214 -24.71 -34.71 -11.18
CA ILE A 214 -25.52 -35.87 -10.76
C ILE A 214 -26.25 -36.37 -12.03
N ALA A 215 -26.07 -37.66 -12.31
CA ALA A 215 -26.77 -38.30 -13.42
C ALA A 215 -28.30 -38.28 -13.18
N ASN A 216 -29.05 -37.70 -14.11
CA ASN A 216 -30.52 -37.64 -14.06
C ASN A 216 -31.09 -37.83 -15.47
N GLY A 217 -31.23 -39.05 -15.91
CA GLY A 217 -31.71 -39.39 -17.25
C GLY A 217 -30.81 -38.78 -18.35
N GLU A 218 -31.45 -38.17 -19.36
CA GLU A 218 -30.74 -37.61 -20.48
C GLU A 218 -29.98 -36.31 -20.21
N LYS A 219 -30.27 -35.63 -19.08
CA LYS A 219 -29.61 -34.34 -18.73
C LYS A 219 -29.03 -34.40 -17.31
N PRO A 220 -27.69 -34.32 -17.15
CA PRO A 220 -27.10 -34.30 -15.84
C PRO A 220 -27.45 -32.99 -15.08
N ILE A 221 -27.70 -33.12 -13.79
CA ILE A 221 -27.89 -31.96 -12.91
C ILE A 221 -26.50 -31.42 -12.54
N VAL A 222 -26.22 -30.18 -12.99
CA VAL A 222 -24.97 -29.48 -12.66
C VAL A 222 -25.15 -28.75 -11.34
N ILE A 223 -24.49 -29.19 -10.26
CA ILE A 223 -24.63 -28.60 -8.91
C ILE A 223 -24.23 -27.11 -8.92
N GLN A 224 -23.19 -26.75 -9.67
CA GLN A 224 -22.77 -25.36 -9.79
C GLN A 224 -23.88 -24.43 -10.30
N ALA A 225 -24.68 -24.89 -11.27
CA ALA A 225 -25.78 -24.09 -11.81
C ALA A 225 -26.88 -23.82 -10.76
N ILE A 226 -27.12 -24.78 -9.86
CA ILE A 226 -28.07 -24.60 -8.75
C ILE A 226 -27.53 -23.58 -7.76
N LEU A 227 -26.25 -23.69 -7.39
CA LEU A 227 -25.62 -22.76 -6.46
C LEU A 227 -25.56 -21.33 -7.03
N ASP A 228 -25.21 -21.18 -8.29
CA ASP A 228 -25.17 -19.88 -8.96
C ASP A 228 -26.58 -19.26 -9.11
N GLY A 229 -27.63 -20.09 -9.16
CA GLY A 229 -29.01 -19.61 -9.15
C GLY A 229 -29.47 -19.06 -7.78
N VAL A 230 -28.87 -19.53 -6.69
CA VAL A 230 -29.17 -19.03 -5.33
C VAL A 230 -28.29 -17.84 -4.98
N LEU A 231 -26.97 -17.99 -5.12
CA LEU A 231 -25.99 -16.94 -4.87
C LEU A 231 -24.79 -17.14 -5.79
N PRO A 232 -24.60 -16.30 -6.81
CA PRO A 232 -23.46 -16.38 -7.69
C PRO A 232 -22.14 -16.28 -6.89
N LYS A 233 -21.16 -17.10 -7.24
CA LYS A 233 -19.85 -17.10 -6.58
C LYS A 233 -19.87 -17.50 -5.09
N LEU A 234 -20.86 -18.30 -4.67
CA LEU A 234 -20.99 -18.78 -3.29
C LEU A 234 -19.72 -19.53 -2.81
N ILE A 235 -19.11 -20.32 -3.67
CA ILE A 235 -17.92 -21.12 -3.32
C ILE A 235 -16.68 -20.24 -3.07
N PRO A 236 -16.29 -19.32 -3.98
CA PRO A 236 -15.23 -18.37 -3.70
C PRO A 236 -15.48 -17.52 -2.44
N LEU A 237 -16.72 -17.09 -2.22
CA LEU A 237 -17.10 -16.37 -1.01
C LEU A 237 -16.91 -17.25 0.25
N GLY A 238 -17.36 -18.49 0.23
CA GLY A 238 -17.22 -19.43 1.33
C GLY A 238 -15.76 -19.73 1.68
N ILE A 239 -14.90 -19.92 0.66
CA ILE A 239 -13.45 -20.07 0.84
C ILE A 239 -12.86 -18.82 1.49
N THR A 240 -13.19 -17.62 0.98
CA THR A 240 -12.69 -16.34 1.51
C THR A 240 -13.08 -16.16 2.98
N LEU A 241 -14.35 -16.38 3.32
CA LEU A 241 -14.84 -16.28 4.70
C LEU A 241 -14.24 -17.35 5.61
N GLY A 242 -14.05 -18.57 5.11
CA GLY A 242 -13.37 -19.65 5.84
C GLY A 242 -11.92 -19.30 6.15
N LEU A 243 -11.18 -18.78 5.18
CA LEU A 243 -9.80 -18.30 5.40
C LEU A 243 -9.75 -17.13 6.37
N TYR A 244 -10.68 -16.18 6.23
CA TYR A 244 -10.82 -15.07 7.18
C TYR A 244 -11.06 -15.58 8.62
N TYR A 245 -11.93 -16.56 8.81
CA TYR A 245 -12.17 -17.18 10.11
C TYR A 245 -10.89 -17.83 10.68
N LEU A 246 -10.14 -18.57 9.85
CA LEU A 246 -8.88 -19.18 10.27
C LEU A 246 -7.85 -18.12 10.69
N LEU A 247 -7.70 -17.05 9.93
CA LEU A 247 -6.78 -15.96 10.23
C LEU A 247 -7.22 -15.19 11.48
N ALA A 248 -8.47 -14.71 11.51
CA ALA A 248 -8.97 -13.79 12.54
C ALA A 248 -9.27 -14.49 13.89
N ARG A 249 -9.86 -15.69 13.86
CA ARG A 249 -10.30 -16.41 15.06
C ARG A 249 -9.32 -17.50 15.52
N LYS A 250 -8.77 -18.26 14.59
CA LYS A 250 -7.85 -19.36 14.90
C LYS A 250 -6.38 -18.94 14.90
N LYS A 251 -6.10 -17.65 14.61
CA LYS A 251 -4.75 -17.07 14.59
C LYS A 251 -3.77 -17.83 13.67
N TRP A 252 -4.27 -18.38 12.58
CA TRP A 252 -3.45 -18.99 11.57
C TRP A 252 -2.60 -17.93 10.87
N THR A 253 -1.42 -18.33 10.41
CA THR A 253 -0.58 -17.46 9.56
C THR A 253 -1.06 -17.54 8.11
N PRO A 254 -0.86 -16.46 7.29
CA PRO A 254 -1.15 -16.51 5.85
C PRO A 254 -0.48 -17.70 5.16
N LEU A 255 0.75 -18.04 5.54
CA LEU A 255 1.48 -19.18 4.99
C LEU A 255 0.73 -20.52 5.21
N ARG A 256 0.17 -20.75 6.41
CA ARG A 256 -0.64 -21.95 6.68
C ARG A 256 -1.89 -22.00 5.81
N CYS A 257 -2.53 -20.88 5.57
CA CYS A 257 -3.69 -20.78 4.68
C CYS A 257 -3.31 -21.11 3.22
N ILE A 258 -2.17 -20.59 2.74
CA ILE A 258 -1.65 -20.91 1.40
C ILE A 258 -1.36 -22.40 1.26
N VAL A 259 -0.66 -23.01 2.23
CA VAL A 259 -0.37 -24.45 2.25
C VAL A 259 -1.66 -25.26 2.28
N LEU A 260 -2.64 -24.87 3.10
CA LEU A 260 -3.96 -25.52 3.14
C LEU A 260 -4.63 -25.54 1.77
N LEU A 261 -4.69 -24.39 1.09
CA LEU A 261 -5.31 -24.30 -0.24
C LEU A 261 -4.57 -25.14 -1.27
N LEU A 262 -3.24 -25.14 -1.23
CA LEU A 262 -2.40 -25.91 -2.14
C LEU A 262 -2.61 -27.43 -1.93
N VAL A 263 -2.55 -27.89 -0.69
CA VAL A 263 -2.78 -29.31 -0.34
C VAL A 263 -4.21 -29.74 -0.68
N ALA A 264 -5.20 -28.90 -0.35
CA ALA A 264 -6.59 -29.18 -0.68
C ALA A 264 -6.81 -29.25 -2.20
N GLY A 265 -6.24 -28.32 -2.96
CA GLY A 265 -6.34 -28.28 -4.43
C GLY A 265 -5.72 -29.52 -5.08
N ILE A 266 -4.48 -29.86 -4.69
CA ILE A 266 -3.80 -31.06 -5.18
C ILE A 266 -4.54 -32.34 -4.76
N GLY A 267 -4.96 -32.43 -3.49
CA GLY A 267 -5.67 -33.58 -2.95
C GLY A 267 -7.00 -33.82 -3.67
N LEU A 268 -7.79 -32.78 -3.89
CA LEU A 268 -9.05 -32.89 -4.61
C LEU A 268 -8.85 -33.22 -6.10
N ALA A 269 -7.81 -32.70 -6.73
CA ALA A 269 -7.46 -33.07 -8.11
C ALA A 269 -7.06 -34.55 -8.21
N PHE A 270 -6.24 -35.05 -7.27
CA PHE A 270 -5.84 -36.44 -7.20
C PHE A 270 -7.04 -37.38 -6.97
N LEU A 271 -7.88 -37.08 -5.97
CA LEU A 271 -9.09 -37.82 -5.69
C LEU A 271 -10.07 -37.81 -6.88
N GLY A 272 -10.19 -36.69 -7.55
CA GLY A 272 -11.03 -36.55 -8.75
C GLY A 272 -10.56 -37.47 -9.87
N ASN A 273 -9.25 -37.52 -10.09
CA ASN A 273 -8.64 -38.41 -11.08
C ASN A 273 -8.85 -39.89 -10.74
N LEU A 274 -8.72 -40.23 -9.45
CA LEU A 274 -8.90 -41.61 -8.96
C LEU A 274 -10.38 -42.07 -9.07
N LEU A 275 -11.32 -41.21 -8.80
CA LEU A 275 -12.75 -41.50 -8.78
C LEU A 275 -13.45 -41.22 -10.12
N GLY A 276 -12.74 -40.69 -11.13
CA GLY A 276 -13.32 -40.31 -12.40
C GLY A 276 -14.31 -39.13 -12.30
N VAL A 277 -14.21 -38.35 -11.22
CA VAL A 277 -15.12 -37.21 -10.94
C VAL A 277 -14.32 -35.89 -11.00
N LYS A 278 -14.82 -34.91 -11.74
CA LYS A 278 -14.26 -33.56 -11.68
C LYS A 278 -14.83 -32.81 -10.47
N PHE A 279 -14.04 -32.63 -9.41
CA PHE A 279 -14.46 -31.80 -8.27
C PHE A 279 -14.41 -30.29 -8.61
N TRP A 280 -13.51 -29.88 -9.50
CA TRP A 280 -13.35 -28.51 -9.96
C TRP A 280 -13.61 -28.41 -11.46
N GLY A 281 -14.25 -27.33 -11.87
CA GLY A 281 -14.48 -26.96 -13.26
C GLY A 281 -13.73 -25.72 -13.67
#